data_e650c3aaca568a5517ad63db95dba493
#
_entry.id   e650c3aaca568a5517ad63db95dba493
#
_cell.length_a   1.000
_cell.length_b   1.000
_cell.length_c   1.000
_cell.angle_alpha   90.00
_cell.angle_beta   90.00
_cell.angle_gamma   90.00
#
_symmetry.space_group_name_H-M   'P 1'
#
loop_
_entity.id
_entity.type
_entity.pdbx_description
1 polymer ?
#
loop_
_entity_poly.entity_id
_entity_poly.type
_entity_poly.pdbx_seq_one_letter_code
_entity_poly.pdbx_strand_id
1 'polypeptide(L)'
;MTPVKFRWPRAVGLSLAFGVLCAGAHAKPSISQYDEPKYAANFTHFDYADPTARTDGTLNFQNYNELQSYDSMNPFLVRGAPAPDVLHLMFDTLMQRSWDELASEYPLIANDVEVAPDLSSATFHIDPAARFSNGDPITAADVKYSFDTLTSPRASPMFNAQFAVIRRAVVIDRATVRFDFRHAERDAPLIAGDLPVFSPKWGMRADGTRPPFDQIANEPPISSGPYLVESRKNDKEITYRRNPAYWAADLPSRRGMYRFAHITFKLYRDHYTQLEAFKAGDADAIVEYSATQWARKYVGKNFANGLLKKGDFADGPAQMQGMLMNLRKPMFQDVRVRHALTLAFDYDWMNRMMFYGQYRRTKSYFDASPFGATGMPGPKELALLEPFRASLPPEVFGSMLPPPNTLPPNSLRGNLRVARDLLAQAGWHYRDGALRDQHGTPMTIEIIDDQPGMDRLILPYMQALANLGIDAHLREIDSALYQKRIDNFQFDMTTYIYPPVTIPGVELERRFGSAAASQVGSENYPGIRSPAVDSLIRAALAATTLDDLQAATRALDRVLINSYYLVPEYYAPGARIGYKTTLGFPDVVPASYGYEDWVISYWFARRPRGDAATATVTSAAH
;
A
#
# COMPACT_ATOMS: atom_id res chain seq x y z
N MET A 1 -43.95 82.02 -35.48
CA MET A 1 -43.21 80.79 -35.78
C MET A 1 -42.42 80.41 -34.57
N THR A 2 -42.95 79.52 -33.78
CA THR A 2 -42.39 79.08 -32.45
C THR A 2 -41.59 77.76 -32.64
N PRO A 3 -40.38 77.59 -32.13
CA PRO A 3 -39.67 76.33 -32.26
C PRO A 3 -40.11 75.34 -31.15
N VAL A 4 -40.33 74.09 -31.58
CA VAL A 4 -40.66 72.91 -30.76
C VAL A 4 -39.36 72.41 -30.05
N LYS A 5 -39.43 72.29 -28.75
CA LYS A 5 -38.35 71.68 -27.93
C LYS A 5 -38.56 70.17 -27.83
N PHE A 6 -37.65 69.35 -28.38
CA PHE A 6 -37.59 67.90 -28.21
C PHE A 6 -36.92 67.58 -26.88
N ARG A 7 -37.59 66.83 -26.02
CA ARG A 7 -37.04 66.25 -24.75
C ARG A 7 -36.61 64.81 -25.01
N TRP A 8 -35.37 64.51 -24.77
CA TRP A 8 -34.85 63.15 -24.74
C TRP A 8 -35.10 62.51 -23.37
N PRO A 9 -35.49 61.19 -23.28
CA PRO A 9 -35.61 60.48 -22.00
C PRO A 9 -34.24 60.09 -21.49
N ARG A 10 -34.01 60.31 -20.20
CA ARG A 10 -32.85 59.86 -19.45
C ARG A 10 -32.85 58.34 -19.35
N ALA A 11 -31.91 57.64 -19.97
CA ALA A 11 -31.62 56.23 -19.72
C ALA A 11 -30.99 56.09 -18.33
N VAL A 12 -31.68 55.35 -17.45
CA VAL A 12 -31.17 54.88 -16.16
C VAL A 12 -30.30 53.64 -16.46
N GLY A 13 -28.98 53.81 -16.37
CA GLY A 13 -28.05 52.70 -16.48
C GLY A 13 -28.10 51.87 -15.19
N LEU A 14 -28.63 50.64 -15.30
CA LEU A 14 -28.57 49.63 -14.26
C LEU A 14 -27.17 48.96 -14.36
N SER A 15 -26.21 49.38 -13.52
CA SER A 15 -24.93 48.70 -13.37
C SER A 15 -25.15 47.39 -12.58
N LEU A 16 -25.23 46.26 -13.28
CA LEU A 16 -25.08 44.93 -12.66
C LEU A 16 -23.61 44.76 -12.22
N ALA A 17 -23.37 44.96 -10.94
CA ALA A 17 -22.12 44.51 -10.31
C ALA A 17 -22.14 42.97 -10.27
N PHE A 18 -21.41 42.35 -11.18
CA PHE A 18 -21.05 40.93 -11.07
C PHE A 18 -20.07 40.81 -9.89
N GLY A 19 -20.59 40.48 -8.71
CA GLY A 19 -19.78 40.03 -7.59
C GLY A 19 -19.20 38.68 -7.94
N VAL A 20 -17.93 38.65 -8.35
CA VAL A 20 -17.14 37.41 -8.34
C VAL A 20 -17.04 37.01 -6.88
N LEU A 21 -17.88 36.04 -6.44
CA LEU A 21 -17.62 35.30 -5.21
C LEU A 21 -16.30 34.54 -5.42
N CYS A 22 -15.20 35.14 -5.01
CA CYS A 22 -14.01 34.36 -4.71
C CYS A 22 -14.42 33.42 -3.54
N ALA A 23 -14.67 32.15 -3.84
CA ALA A 23 -14.70 31.11 -2.83
C ALA A 23 -13.28 31.12 -2.23
N GLY A 24 -13.12 31.81 -1.10
CA GLY A 24 -11.88 31.79 -0.33
C GLY A 24 -11.63 30.35 0.11
N ALA A 25 -10.40 29.86 -0.05
CA ALA A 25 -9.99 28.64 0.60
C ALA A 25 -10.15 28.85 2.12
N HIS A 26 -10.80 27.92 2.79
CA HIS A 26 -10.96 27.94 4.24
C HIS A 26 -10.07 26.84 4.83
N ALA A 27 -9.32 27.19 5.87
CA ALA A 27 -8.54 26.23 6.64
C ALA A 27 -9.49 25.16 7.22
N LYS A 28 -9.15 23.89 7.00
CA LYS A 28 -9.88 22.73 7.54
C LYS A 28 -8.94 21.92 8.44
N PRO A 29 -9.43 21.34 9.54
CA PRO A 29 -8.59 20.52 10.42
C PRO A 29 -8.16 19.21 9.76
N SER A 30 -8.85 18.75 8.71
CA SER A 30 -8.58 17.49 8.02
C SER A 30 -8.73 17.65 6.51
N ILE A 31 -8.02 16.82 5.77
CA ILE A 31 -8.10 16.76 4.31
C ILE A 31 -8.47 15.35 3.85
N SER A 32 -9.20 15.26 2.74
CA SER A 32 -9.47 14.03 2.03
C SER A 32 -9.36 14.27 0.52
N GLN A 33 -8.96 13.24 -0.20
CA GLN A 33 -8.73 13.34 -1.65
C GLN A 33 -10.05 13.43 -2.44
N TYR A 34 -11.10 12.74 -1.98
CA TYR A 34 -12.38 12.65 -2.71
C TYR A 34 -13.59 12.98 -1.84
N ASP A 35 -13.73 12.32 -0.71
CA ASP A 35 -14.91 12.41 0.15
C ASP A 35 -14.67 13.39 1.31
N GLU A 36 -15.75 13.77 2.02
CA GLU A 36 -15.56 14.44 3.32
C GLU A 36 -14.95 13.44 4.31
N PRO A 37 -13.98 13.89 5.14
CA PRO A 37 -13.36 13.04 6.14
C PRO A 37 -14.38 12.38 7.07
N LYS A 38 -14.18 11.09 7.38
CA LYS A 38 -15.06 10.29 8.25
C LYS A 38 -15.21 10.89 9.66
N TYR A 39 -14.10 11.35 10.21
CA TYR A 39 -14.07 11.88 11.57
C TYR A 39 -14.32 13.39 11.54
N ALA A 40 -15.36 13.81 12.26
CA ALA A 40 -15.69 15.23 12.41
C ALA A 40 -14.56 15.99 13.15
N ALA A 41 -14.53 17.31 13.01
CA ALA A 41 -13.49 18.16 13.62
C ALA A 41 -13.35 18.01 15.15
N ASN A 42 -14.39 17.52 15.84
CA ASN A 42 -14.41 17.29 17.28
C ASN A 42 -14.28 15.83 17.70
N PHE A 43 -13.79 14.95 16.79
CA PHE A 43 -13.56 13.54 17.14
C PHE A 43 -12.56 13.41 18.30
N THR A 44 -12.63 12.32 19.03
CA THR A 44 -11.81 12.12 20.23
C THR A 44 -10.67 11.13 20.06
N HIS A 45 -10.83 10.18 19.17
CA HIS A 45 -9.86 9.17 18.75
C HIS A 45 -10.36 8.44 17.51
N PHE A 46 -9.50 7.74 16.79
CA PHE A 46 -9.89 6.84 15.71
C PHE A 46 -10.65 5.62 16.27
N ASP A 47 -11.63 5.10 15.52
CA ASP A 47 -12.45 3.94 15.94
C ASP A 47 -11.62 2.67 16.19
N TYR A 48 -10.48 2.54 15.52
CA TYR A 48 -9.53 1.43 15.64
C TYR A 48 -8.44 1.68 16.70
N ALA A 49 -8.63 2.64 17.60
CA ALA A 49 -7.75 2.93 18.74
C ALA A 49 -8.49 2.69 20.06
N ASP A 50 -7.81 2.17 21.08
CA ASP A 50 -8.36 2.05 22.44
C ASP A 50 -7.75 3.10 23.38
N PRO A 51 -8.45 4.23 23.63
CA PRO A 51 -7.95 5.27 24.50
C PRO A 51 -7.91 4.85 25.97
N THR A 52 -8.59 3.75 26.36
CA THR A 52 -8.65 3.26 27.74
C THR A 52 -7.54 2.25 28.05
N ALA A 53 -6.83 1.77 27.03
CA ALA A 53 -5.72 0.84 27.17
C ALA A 53 -4.60 1.45 28.04
N ARG A 54 -3.93 0.62 28.84
CA ARG A 54 -2.81 1.05 29.68
C ARG A 54 -1.63 1.51 28.83
N THR A 55 -0.91 2.48 29.37
CA THR A 55 0.35 2.96 28.79
C THR A 55 1.50 2.46 29.65
N ASP A 56 1.82 1.19 29.54
CA ASP A 56 2.90 0.53 30.26
C ASP A 56 3.35 -0.78 29.56
N GLY A 57 4.28 -1.50 30.19
CA GLY A 57 4.77 -2.77 29.69
C GLY A 57 5.81 -2.64 28.58
N THR A 58 6.33 -3.77 28.19
CA THR A 58 7.34 -3.88 27.12
C THR A 58 6.79 -4.78 26.02
N LEU A 59 6.95 -4.34 24.77
CA LEU A 59 6.78 -5.17 23.59
C LEU A 59 8.14 -5.65 23.11
N ASN A 60 8.43 -6.95 23.25
CA ASN A 60 9.55 -7.58 22.58
C ASN A 60 9.09 -8.05 21.21
N PHE A 61 9.44 -7.31 20.18
CA PHE A 61 9.01 -7.58 18.82
C PHE A 61 10.17 -8.12 17.99
N GLN A 62 9.87 -8.97 17.05
CA GLN A 62 10.88 -9.52 16.15
C GLN A 62 10.88 -8.67 14.88
N ASN A 63 12.05 -8.22 14.45
CA ASN A 63 12.17 -7.58 13.16
C ASN A 63 12.04 -8.64 12.06
N TYR A 64 10.96 -8.56 11.29
CA TYR A 64 10.73 -9.47 10.16
C TYR A 64 11.55 -9.10 8.93
N ASN A 65 11.86 -7.81 8.74
CA ASN A 65 12.70 -7.40 7.63
C ASN A 65 14.00 -8.20 7.68
N GLU A 66 14.44 -8.70 6.54
CA GLU A 66 15.66 -9.51 6.34
C GLU A 66 16.94 -8.85 6.87
N LEU A 67 16.82 -7.72 7.55
CA LEU A 67 17.90 -7.02 8.24
C LEU A 67 18.38 -7.87 9.40
N GLN A 68 19.45 -8.59 9.15
CA GLN A 68 20.19 -9.33 10.18
C GLN A 68 20.97 -8.38 11.10
N SER A 69 21.13 -7.12 10.70
CA SER A 69 21.82 -6.06 11.42
C SER A 69 21.33 -4.68 10.97
N TYR A 70 21.63 -3.65 11.75
CA TYR A 70 21.45 -2.26 11.36
C TYR A 70 22.71 -1.46 11.73
N ASP A 71 23.01 -0.43 10.93
CA ASP A 71 24.20 0.41 11.08
C ASP A 71 23.89 1.91 11.06
N SER A 72 22.60 2.27 10.97
CA SER A 72 22.17 3.67 10.91
C SER A 72 20.96 3.94 11.81
N MET A 73 20.96 5.11 12.46
CA MET A 73 19.80 5.70 13.12
C MET A 73 19.05 6.67 12.20
N ASN A 74 19.56 6.89 10.99
CA ASN A 74 18.99 7.81 10.03
C ASN A 74 18.30 7.01 8.90
N PRO A 75 16.94 6.99 8.88
CA PRO A 75 16.17 6.23 7.89
C PRO A 75 16.15 6.89 6.50
N PHE A 76 16.69 8.08 6.37
CA PHE A 76 16.61 8.88 5.15
C PHE A 76 17.82 8.72 4.22
N LEU A 77 18.83 7.92 4.61
CA LEU A 77 20.08 7.78 3.85
C LEU A 77 19.94 6.79 2.68
N VAL A 78 20.79 6.99 1.67
CA VAL A 78 20.95 6.07 0.53
C VAL A 78 21.68 4.79 0.95
N ARG A 79 22.61 4.90 1.88
CA ARG A 79 23.50 3.81 2.34
C ARG A 79 23.28 3.55 3.81
N GLY A 80 23.45 2.29 4.17
CA GLY A 80 23.23 1.79 5.52
C GLY A 80 21.85 1.16 5.69
N ALA A 81 21.74 0.32 6.72
CA ALA A 81 20.51 -0.31 7.15
C ALA A 81 19.96 0.47 8.34
N PRO A 82 18.81 1.15 8.23
CA PRO A 82 18.25 1.89 9.34
C PRO A 82 17.81 0.96 10.48
N ALA A 83 17.90 1.45 11.71
CA ALA A 83 17.40 0.72 12.87
C ALA A 83 15.90 0.41 12.69
N PRO A 84 15.43 -0.78 13.14
CA PRO A 84 14.04 -1.16 13.01
C PRO A 84 13.09 -0.07 13.49
N ASP A 85 12.12 0.25 12.65
CA ASP A 85 11.01 1.18 12.90
C ASP A 85 11.38 2.60 13.40
N VAL A 86 12.63 3.00 13.21
CA VAL A 86 13.12 4.33 13.63
C VAL A 86 12.31 5.47 12.98
N LEU A 87 11.85 5.28 11.74
CA LEU A 87 11.07 6.28 11.02
C LEU A 87 9.72 6.56 11.72
N HIS A 88 8.93 5.53 11.99
CA HIS A 88 7.59 5.69 12.56
C HIS A 88 7.59 6.00 14.06
N LEU A 89 8.61 5.54 14.79
CA LEU A 89 8.69 5.76 16.23
C LEU A 89 9.28 7.12 16.61
N MET A 90 10.13 7.71 15.76
CA MET A 90 10.88 8.92 16.12
C MET A 90 10.52 10.15 15.29
N PHE A 91 9.73 10.02 14.23
CA PHE A 91 9.40 11.16 13.37
C PHE A 91 7.90 11.24 13.14
N ASP A 92 7.29 12.31 13.60
CA ASP A 92 5.92 12.68 13.24
C ASP A 92 5.90 13.37 11.88
N THR A 93 4.80 13.20 11.17
CA THR A 93 4.48 13.89 9.92
C THR A 93 3.67 15.17 10.16
N LEU A 94 3.47 15.99 9.13
CA LEU A 94 2.62 17.18 9.28
C LEU A 94 1.19 16.81 9.64
N MET A 95 0.64 15.78 8.99
CA MET A 95 -0.71 15.26 9.24
C MET A 95 -0.63 13.77 9.56
N GLN A 96 -1.67 13.22 10.20
CA GLN A 96 -1.81 11.79 10.49
C GLN A 96 -2.79 11.16 9.53
N ARG A 97 -2.33 10.19 8.74
CA ARG A 97 -3.18 9.39 7.87
C ARG A 97 -4.13 8.51 8.69
N SER A 98 -5.41 8.47 8.29
CA SER A 98 -6.37 7.49 8.78
C SER A 98 -6.15 6.12 8.13
N TRP A 99 -6.33 5.03 8.90
CA TRP A 99 -6.18 3.67 8.40
C TRP A 99 -7.51 2.99 8.05
N ASP A 100 -8.63 3.65 8.34
CA ASP A 100 -9.96 3.16 8.00
C ASP A 100 -10.69 4.03 6.96
N GLU A 101 -9.93 4.92 6.32
CA GLU A 101 -10.34 5.72 5.17
C GLU A 101 -9.36 5.53 4.02
N LEU A 102 -9.81 5.73 2.80
CA LEU A 102 -8.97 5.53 1.62
C LEU A 102 -7.84 6.54 1.54
N ALA A 103 -8.14 7.83 1.70
CA ALA A 103 -7.14 8.89 1.64
C ALA A 103 -7.62 10.13 2.41
N SER A 104 -7.54 10.05 3.72
CA SER A 104 -7.83 11.17 4.62
C SER A 104 -6.73 11.33 5.66
N GLU A 105 -6.43 12.57 6.00
CA GLU A 105 -5.45 12.94 7.01
C GLU A 105 -6.03 13.92 8.01
N TYR A 106 -5.53 13.81 9.23
CA TYR A 106 -6.01 14.52 10.42
C TYR A 106 -4.89 15.28 11.10
N PRO A 107 -5.20 16.26 11.97
CA PRO A 107 -4.20 17.08 12.64
C PRO A 107 -3.12 16.27 13.36
N LEU A 108 -1.86 16.69 13.17
CA LEU A 108 -0.73 16.22 13.93
C LEU A 108 0.22 17.42 14.16
N ILE A 109 1.40 17.49 13.50
CA ILE A 109 2.26 18.68 13.61
C ILE A 109 1.54 19.92 13.08
N ALA A 110 0.75 19.79 12.01
CA ALA A 110 -0.17 20.84 11.58
C ALA A 110 -1.55 20.61 12.21
N ASN A 111 -2.16 21.67 12.72
CA ASN A 111 -3.50 21.65 13.30
C ASN A 111 -4.61 21.89 12.28
N ASP A 112 -4.27 22.47 11.12
CA ASP A 112 -5.17 22.66 10.00
C ASP A 112 -4.39 22.86 8.68
N VAL A 113 -5.12 22.80 7.58
CA VAL A 113 -4.59 22.96 6.23
C VAL A 113 -5.57 23.72 5.35
N GLU A 114 -5.06 24.62 4.54
CA GLU A 114 -5.79 25.36 3.52
C GLU A 114 -5.29 24.92 2.13
N VAL A 115 -6.15 24.25 1.36
CA VAL A 115 -5.84 23.82 -0.01
C VAL A 115 -6.38 24.85 -1.00
N ALA A 116 -5.54 25.32 -1.91
CA ALA A 116 -5.96 26.24 -2.97
C ALA A 116 -7.01 25.57 -3.87
N PRO A 117 -8.09 26.29 -4.28
CA PRO A 117 -9.16 25.69 -5.08
C PRO A 117 -8.71 25.12 -6.43
N ASP A 118 -7.60 25.64 -6.97
CA ASP A 118 -6.97 25.17 -8.21
C ASP A 118 -5.91 24.08 -7.99
N LEU A 119 -5.80 23.57 -6.75
CA LEU A 119 -4.81 22.58 -6.33
C LEU A 119 -3.35 22.99 -6.60
N SER A 120 -3.06 24.28 -6.73
CA SER A 120 -1.70 24.79 -6.99
C SER A 120 -0.82 24.80 -5.75
N SER A 121 -1.42 24.79 -4.55
CA SER A 121 -0.72 24.84 -3.27
C SER A 121 -1.55 24.33 -2.11
N ALA A 122 -0.87 23.96 -1.00
CA ALA A 122 -1.48 23.74 0.30
C ALA A 122 -0.69 24.51 1.38
N THR A 123 -1.39 25.16 2.29
CA THR A 123 -0.81 25.93 3.42
C THR A 123 -1.16 25.22 4.72
N PHE A 124 -0.14 24.84 5.48
CA PHE A 124 -0.27 24.14 6.76
C PHE A 124 0.05 25.10 7.91
N HIS A 125 -0.79 25.09 8.94
CA HIS A 125 -0.58 25.84 10.16
C HIS A 125 -0.10 24.91 11.28
N ILE A 126 1.10 25.16 11.78
CA ILE A 126 1.77 24.31 12.78
C ILE A 126 1.15 24.54 14.15
N ASP A 127 0.84 23.46 14.85
CA ASP A 127 0.30 23.51 16.20
C ASP A 127 1.30 24.22 17.14
N PRO A 128 0.86 25.27 17.85
CA PRO A 128 1.72 25.96 18.80
C PRO A 128 2.27 25.06 19.92
N ALA A 129 1.63 23.93 20.21
CA ALA A 129 2.09 22.94 21.18
C ALA A 129 3.17 21.99 20.62
N ALA A 130 3.33 21.91 19.29
CA ALA A 130 4.27 20.98 18.66
C ALA A 130 5.72 21.19 19.11
N ARG A 131 6.36 20.13 19.59
CA ARG A 131 7.72 20.16 20.16
C ARG A 131 8.52 18.97 19.74
N PHE A 132 9.82 19.20 19.56
CA PHE A 132 10.80 18.12 19.53
C PHE A 132 11.10 17.57 20.93
N SER A 133 11.72 16.40 20.98
CA SER A 133 12.05 15.71 22.23
C SER A 133 13.03 16.47 23.17
N ASN A 134 13.75 17.42 22.63
CA ASN A 134 14.62 18.33 23.40
C ASN A 134 13.88 19.57 23.94
N GLY A 135 12.56 19.68 23.69
CA GLY A 135 11.71 20.79 24.12
C GLY A 135 11.67 21.97 23.16
N ASP A 136 12.47 21.99 22.11
CA ASP A 136 12.41 23.05 21.08
C ASP A 136 11.03 23.03 20.39
N PRO A 137 10.42 24.19 20.11
CA PRO A 137 9.20 24.26 19.31
C PRO A 137 9.48 23.83 17.87
N ILE A 138 8.53 23.11 17.26
CA ILE A 138 8.54 22.84 15.83
C ILE A 138 8.01 24.08 15.10
N THR A 139 8.70 24.50 14.04
CA THR A 139 8.38 25.72 13.28
C THR A 139 8.30 25.44 11.79
N ALA A 140 7.73 26.39 11.03
CA ALA A 140 7.70 26.33 9.57
C ALA A 140 9.09 26.23 8.94
N ALA A 141 10.12 26.78 9.61
CA ALA A 141 11.51 26.66 9.15
C ALA A 141 12.03 25.22 9.27
N ASP A 142 11.62 24.47 10.30
CA ASP A 142 11.99 23.06 10.50
C ASP A 142 11.31 22.17 9.47
N VAL A 143 10.04 22.45 9.14
CA VAL A 143 9.30 21.76 8.07
C VAL A 143 9.96 21.98 6.72
N LYS A 144 10.27 23.25 6.39
CA LYS A 144 11.00 23.58 5.14
C LYS A 144 12.37 22.90 5.11
N TYR A 145 13.09 22.91 6.22
CA TYR A 145 14.40 22.25 6.33
C TYR A 145 14.27 20.74 6.06
N SER A 146 13.27 20.07 6.61
CA SER A 146 13.01 18.65 6.40
C SER A 146 12.72 18.37 4.92
N PHE A 147 11.84 19.14 4.30
CA PHE A 147 11.52 19.04 2.87
C PHE A 147 12.75 19.24 1.98
N ASP A 148 13.47 20.35 2.17
CA ASP A 148 14.65 20.67 1.37
C ASP A 148 15.75 19.60 1.52
N THR A 149 15.86 19.00 2.70
CA THR A 149 16.82 17.93 2.97
C THR A 149 16.42 16.63 2.27
N LEU A 150 15.15 16.20 2.39
CA LEU A 150 14.66 14.95 1.81
C LEU A 150 14.60 14.99 0.28
N THR A 151 14.42 16.16 -0.31
CA THR A 151 14.44 16.33 -1.77
C THR A 151 15.84 16.66 -2.33
N SER A 152 16.86 16.70 -1.48
CA SER A 152 18.25 16.93 -1.88
C SER A 152 18.94 15.62 -2.33
N PRO A 153 20.06 15.72 -3.10
CA PRO A 153 20.88 14.55 -3.44
C PRO A 153 21.53 13.82 -2.25
N ARG A 154 21.42 14.36 -1.04
CA ARG A 154 21.98 13.77 0.19
C ARG A 154 21.03 12.82 0.91
N ALA A 155 19.77 12.78 0.51
CA ALA A 155 18.77 11.83 1.00
C ALA A 155 18.53 10.72 -0.03
N SER A 156 17.87 9.65 0.42
CA SER A 156 17.49 8.56 -0.47
C SER A 156 16.61 9.04 -1.63
N PRO A 157 16.88 8.63 -2.87
CA PRO A 157 16.07 8.97 -4.04
C PRO A 157 14.58 8.63 -3.88
N MET A 158 14.24 7.68 -3.01
CA MET A 158 12.86 7.32 -2.69
C MET A 158 12.06 8.52 -2.19
N PHE A 159 12.61 9.33 -1.27
CA PHE A 159 11.94 10.53 -0.76
C PHE A 159 11.84 11.62 -1.82
N ASN A 160 12.86 11.76 -2.67
CA ASN A 160 12.79 12.69 -3.80
C ASN A 160 11.65 12.31 -4.76
N ALA A 161 11.49 11.02 -5.05
CA ALA A 161 10.39 10.52 -5.87
C ALA A 161 9.03 10.71 -5.18
N GLN A 162 8.93 10.42 -3.87
CA GLN A 162 7.70 10.60 -3.09
C GLN A 162 7.20 12.06 -3.11
N PHE A 163 8.11 13.03 -2.92
CA PHE A 163 7.77 14.45 -2.87
C PHE A 163 7.94 15.18 -4.22
N ALA A 164 8.07 14.46 -5.33
CA ALA A 164 8.33 15.04 -6.65
C ALA A 164 7.23 15.98 -7.14
N VAL A 165 5.97 15.78 -6.72
CA VAL A 165 4.84 16.67 -7.02
C VAL A 165 5.02 18.06 -6.42
N ILE A 166 5.77 18.18 -5.33
CA ILE A 166 6.02 19.44 -4.63
C ILE A 166 7.17 20.18 -5.33
N ARG A 167 6.92 21.41 -5.75
CA ARG A 167 7.94 22.27 -6.36
C ARG A 167 8.86 22.90 -5.32
N ARG A 168 8.27 23.38 -4.20
CA ARG A 168 9.01 24.05 -3.11
C ARG A 168 8.14 24.19 -1.86
N ALA A 169 8.79 24.30 -0.70
CA ALA A 169 8.21 24.74 0.56
C ALA A 169 8.58 26.22 0.81
N VAL A 170 7.59 27.02 1.23
CA VAL A 170 7.73 28.47 1.49
C VAL A 170 7.30 28.76 2.93
N VAL A 171 8.21 29.29 3.73
CA VAL A 171 7.89 29.80 5.06
C VAL A 171 7.15 31.13 4.92
N ILE A 172 5.92 31.21 5.36
CA ILE A 172 5.11 32.44 5.37
C ILE A 172 5.38 33.22 6.65
N ASP A 173 5.33 32.52 7.78
CA ASP A 173 5.69 33.02 9.10
C ASP A 173 6.22 31.88 9.97
N ARG A 174 6.39 32.10 11.30
CA ARG A 174 6.96 31.12 12.20
C ARG A 174 6.15 29.81 12.27
N ALA A 175 4.82 29.89 12.14
CA ALA A 175 3.91 28.76 12.28
C ALA A 175 3.24 28.35 10.97
N THR A 176 3.51 29.04 9.86
CA THR A 176 2.81 28.83 8.60
C THR A 176 3.77 28.46 7.49
N VAL A 177 3.59 27.27 6.89
CA VAL A 177 4.35 26.82 5.71
C VAL A 177 3.40 26.52 4.57
N ARG A 178 3.77 26.99 3.36
CA ARG A 178 3.04 26.68 2.13
C ARG A 178 3.89 25.80 1.22
N PHE A 179 3.26 24.77 0.68
CA PHE A 179 3.83 23.95 -0.39
C PHE A 179 3.22 24.35 -1.72
N ASP A 180 4.06 24.76 -2.68
CA ASP A 180 3.65 25.01 -4.05
C ASP A 180 3.85 23.73 -4.87
N PHE A 181 2.83 23.28 -5.60
CA PHE A 181 2.85 22.06 -6.40
C PHE A 181 3.32 22.32 -7.85
N ARG A 182 3.82 21.29 -8.52
CA ARG A 182 4.24 21.37 -9.93
C ARG A 182 3.05 21.29 -10.88
N HIS A 183 2.08 20.48 -10.50
CA HIS A 183 0.85 20.21 -11.22
C HIS A 183 -0.32 20.21 -10.24
N ALA A 184 -1.52 20.43 -10.75
CA ALA A 184 -2.75 20.31 -9.97
C ALA A 184 -3.12 18.83 -9.82
N GLU A 185 -2.68 18.21 -8.72
CA GLU A 185 -2.96 16.82 -8.38
C GLU A 185 -3.69 16.75 -7.04
N ARG A 186 -4.72 15.89 -6.95
CA ARG A 186 -5.59 15.80 -5.76
C ARG A 186 -4.91 15.19 -4.55
N ASP A 187 -3.91 14.36 -4.75
CA ASP A 187 -3.12 13.73 -3.69
C ASP A 187 -1.95 14.60 -3.22
N ALA A 188 -1.59 15.65 -3.95
CA ALA A 188 -0.46 16.51 -3.60
C ALA A 188 -0.55 17.11 -2.18
N PRO A 189 -1.73 17.55 -1.67
CA PRO A 189 -1.85 18.00 -0.29
C PRO A 189 -1.59 16.90 0.74
N LEU A 190 -2.03 15.65 0.49
CA LEU A 190 -1.77 14.50 1.37
C LEU A 190 -0.28 14.11 1.32
N ILE A 191 0.32 14.10 0.13
CA ILE A 191 1.77 13.86 0.00
C ILE A 191 2.56 14.89 0.83
N ALA A 192 2.13 16.14 0.86
CA ALA A 192 2.75 17.16 1.72
C ALA A 192 2.47 16.89 3.21
N GLY A 193 1.28 16.40 3.55
CA GLY A 193 0.89 15.99 4.91
C GLY A 193 1.73 14.84 5.45
N ASP A 194 2.13 13.90 4.60
CA ASP A 194 3.00 12.76 4.94
C ASP A 194 4.49 13.15 5.18
N LEU A 195 4.86 14.44 5.09
CA LEU A 195 6.25 14.87 5.28
C LEU A 195 6.72 14.65 6.73
N PRO A 196 7.73 13.79 6.99
CA PRO A 196 8.31 13.63 8.31
C PRO A 196 9.14 14.87 8.68
N VAL A 197 8.98 15.36 9.91
CA VAL A 197 9.61 16.58 10.38
C VAL A 197 10.72 16.27 11.38
N PHE A 198 11.90 16.78 11.13
CA PHE A 198 13.07 16.60 11.99
C PHE A 198 13.85 17.90 12.22
N SER A 199 14.52 17.95 13.38
CA SER A 199 15.23 19.13 13.83
C SER A 199 16.50 19.40 12.99
N PRO A 200 16.74 20.64 12.55
CA PRO A 200 18.01 21.03 11.95
C PRO A 200 19.21 20.92 12.91
N LYS A 201 18.96 20.75 14.21
CA LYS A 201 20.01 20.53 15.23
C LYS A 201 20.46 19.07 15.31
N TRP A 202 19.77 18.14 14.67
CA TRP A 202 20.18 16.73 14.63
C TRP A 202 21.56 16.58 13.99
N GLY A 203 22.47 15.91 14.70
CA GLY A 203 23.88 15.76 14.31
C GLY A 203 24.77 17.01 14.56
N MET A 204 24.23 18.05 15.23
CA MET A 204 25.03 19.22 15.61
C MET A 204 26.03 18.87 16.71
N ARG A 205 27.29 19.24 16.50
CA ARG A 205 28.38 19.01 17.44
C ARG A 205 28.45 20.11 18.50
N ALA A 206 29.19 19.86 19.57
CA ALA A 206 29.35 20.82 20.68
C ALA A 206 30.02 22.15 20.26
N ASP A 207 30.80 22.13 19.19
CA ASP A 207 31.44 23.32 18.60
C ASP A 207 30.51 24.12 17.67
N GLY A 208 29.24 23.72 17.53
CA GLY A 208 28.24 24.32 16.67
C GLY A 208 28.36 23.92 15.20
N THR A 209 29.33 23.08 14.82
CA THR A 209 29.41 22.53 13.46
C THR A 209 28.45 21.37 13.28
N ARG A 210 28.01 21.14 12.03
CA ARG A 210 27.18 20.00 11.66
C ARG A 210 27.78 19.31 10.41
N PRO A 211 27.91 17.99 10.44
CA PRO A 211 28.29 17.25 9.23
C PRO A 211 27.21 17.35 8.15
N PRO A 212 27.53 17.12 6.89
CA PRO A 212 26.54 16.90 5.85
C PRO A 212 25.52 15.84 6.27
N PHE A 213 24.25 15.99 5.83
CA PHE A 213 23.16 15.12 6.28
C PHE A 213 23.41 13.63 6.00
N ASP A 214 24.04 13.32 4.87
CA ASP A 214 24.41 11.95 4.48
C ASP A 214 25.55 11.34 5.32
N GLN A 215 26.14 12.10 6.23
CA GLN A 215 27.13 11.63 7.21
C GLN A 215 26.58 11.49 8.63
N ILE A 216 25.31 11.88 8.87
CA ILE A 216 24.61 11.72 10.15
C ILE A 216 23.96 10.33 10.14
N ALA A 217 24.73 9.30 10.53
CA ALA A 217 24.23 7.92 10.51
C ALA A 217 23.94 7.37 11.92
N ASN A 218 24.84 7.64 12.88
CA ASN A 218 24.81 6.97 14.18
C ASN A 218 24.27 7.81 15.34
N GLU A 219 24.08 9.09 15.14
CA GLU A 219 23.52 10.01 16.13
C GLU A 219 22.02 9.77 16.27
N PRO A 220 21.51 9.50 17.48
CA PRO A 220 20.08 9.40 17.70
C PRO A 220 19.38 10.69 17.25
N PRO A 221 18.23 10.59 16.55
CA PRO A 221 17.47 11.76 16.14
C PRO A 221 16.99 12.60 17.34
N ILE A 222 16.93 13.92 17.14
CA ILE A 222 16.07 14.77 17.98
C ILE A 222 14.65 14.50 17.49
N SER A 223 13.92 13.63 18.23
CA SER A 223 12.65 13.06 17.82
C SER A 223 11.52 14.10 17.82
N SER A 224 10.65 14.08 16.82
CA SER A 224 9.33 14.71 16.90
C SER A 224 8.26 13.70 17.34
N GLY A 225 8.56 12.41 17.26
CA GLY A 225 7.64 11.30 17.49
C GLY A 225 7.56 10.80 18.95
N PRO A 226 6.77 9.72 19.16
CA PRO A 226 6.40 9.24 20.49
C PRO A 226 7.51 8.51 21.26
N TYR A 227 8.60 8.10 20.60
CA TYR A 227 9.66 7.34 21.25
C TYR A 227 11.04 7.96 21.12
N LEU A 228 11.94 7.52 22.01
CA LEU A 228 13.34 7.87 22.08
C LEU A 228 14.16 6.59 22.13
N VAL A 229 15.36 6.58 21.57
CA VAL A 229 16.31 5.47 21.73
C VAL A 229 16.73 5.38 23.18
N GLU A 230 16.56 4.22 23.80
CA GLU A 230 17.01 3.92 25.15
C GLU A 230 18.34 3.19 25.16
N SER A 231 18.43 2.13 24.37
CA SER A 231 19.67 1.34 24.26
C SER A 231 19.76 0.69 22.89
N ARG A 232 20.99 0.41 22.46
CA ARG A 232 21.25 -0.32 21.22
C ARG A 232 22.43 -1.26 21.38
N LYS A 233 22.30 -2.45 20.81
CA LYS A 233 23.39 -3.39 20.56
C LYS A 233 23.34 -3.71 19.08
N ASN A 234 24.21 -3.08 18.31
CA ASN A 234 24.29 -3.31 16.87
C ASN A 234 24.31 -4.82 16.59
N ASP A 235 23.62 -5.25 15.53
CA ASP A 235 23.46 -6.64 15.11
C ASP A 235 22.64 -7.56 16.05
N LYS A 236 22.04 -7.04 17.12
CA LYS A 236 21.29 -7.86 18.06
C LYS A 236 19.94 -7.29 18.47
N GLU A 237 19.94 -6.06 18.96
CA GLU A 237 18.71 -5.46 19.47
C GLU A 237 18.78 -3.92 19.51
N ILE A 238 17.62 -3.30 19.45
CA ILE A 238 17.42 -1.90 19.79
C ILE A 238 16.17 -1.78 20.68
N THR A 239 16.28 -0.95 21.73
CA THR A 239 15.17 -0.64 22.61
C THR A 239 14.83 0.84 22.50
N TYR A 240 13.56 1.11 22.25
CA TYR A 240 12.96 2.43 22.31
C TYR A 240 12.16 2.55 23.61
N ARG A 241 12.25 3.70 24.28
CA ARG A 241 11.39 4.06 25.41
C ARG A 241 10.39 5.13 24.98
N ARG A 242 9.18 5.03 25.46
CA ARG A 242 8.17 6.06 25.22
C ARG A 242 8.65 7.39 25.79
N ASN A 243 8.49 8.46 25.04
CA ASN A 243 8.79 9.82 25.48
C ASN A 243 7.70 10.31 26.44
N PRO A 244 7.98 10.50 27.77
CA PRO A 244 6.95 10.96 28.70
C PRO A 244 6.49 12.40 28.44
N ALA A 245 7.30 13.17 27.71
CA ALA A 245 7.00 14.55 27.31
C ALA A 245 6.53 14.65 25.86
N TYR A 246 6.01 13.55 25.29
CA TYR A 246 5.50 13.57 23.94
C TYR A 246 4.28 14.48 23.83
N TRP A 247 4.42 15.55 23.10
CA TRP A 247 3.47 16.66 23.03
C TRP A 247 2.10 16.26 22.44
N ALA A 248 2.08 15.31 21.48
CA ALA A 248 0.88 14.91 20.77
C ALA A 248 0.10 13.76 21.43
N ALA A 249 0.50 13.31 22.64
CA ALA A 249 -0.09 12.11 23.28
C ALA A 249 -1.62 12.17 23.44
N ASP A 250 -2.18 13.37 23.63
CA ASP A 250 -3.61 13.60 23.84
C ASP A 250 -4.34 14.14 22.60
N LEU A 251 -3.65 14.34 21.49
CA LEU A 251 -4.32 14.71 20.23
C LEU A 251 -5.28 13.61 19.81
N PRO A 252 -6.46 13.94 19.28
CA PRO A 252 -7.43 12.95 18.79
C PRO A 252 -6.82 11.93 17.82
N SER A 253 -5.95 12.35 16.92
CA SER A 253 -5.24 11.52 15.95
C SER A 253 -4.16 10.61 16.56
N ARG A 254 -3.79 10.81 17.82
CA ARG A 254 -2.77 10.02 18.54
C ARG A 254 -3.30 9.30 19.78
N ARG A 255 -4.47 9.69 20.26
CA ARG A 255 -5.07 9.09 21.45
C ARG A 255 -5.39 7.61 21.23
N GLY A 256 -4.86 6.77 22.10
CA GLY A 256 -4.99 5.30 21.97
C GLY A 256 -3.84 4.63 21.23
N MET A 257 -2.89 5.40 20.68
CA MET A 257 -1.69 4.87 20.03
C MET A 257 -0.51 4.76 21.01
N TYR A 258 0.50 3.94 20.63
CA TYR A 258 1.81 3.85 21.27
C TYR A 258 1.75 3.59 22.77
N ARG A 259 1.09 2.47 23.16
CA ARG A 259 0.77 2.15 24.55
C ARG A 259 1.88 1.46 25.32
N PHE A 260 2.92 0.94 24.65
CA PHE A 260 4.03 0.31 25.35
C PHE A 260 5.01 1.35 25.91
N ALA A 261 5.45 1.14 27.16
CA ALA A 261 6.50 1.97 27.75
C ALA A 261 7.85 1.74 27.06
N HIS A 262 8.11 0.50 26.65
CA HIS A 262 9.31 0.10 25.93
C HIS A 262 8.95 -0.79 24.72
N ILE A 263 9.65 -0.60 23.62
CA ILE A 263 9.60 -1.48 22.46
C ILE A 263 11.03 -1.94 22.16
N THR A 264 11.24 -3.24 22.19
CA THR A 264 12.54 -3.85 21.89
C THR A 264 12.44 -4.68 20.63
N PHE A 265 13.20 -4.32 19.61
CA PHE A 265 13.37 -5.14 18.42
C PHE A 265 14.57 -6.04 18.60
N LYS A 266 14.35 -7.35 18.46
CA LYS A 266 15.39 -8.37 18.49
C LYS A 266 15.66 -8.85 17.07
N LEU A 267 16.93 -8.85 16.66
CA LEU A 267 17.36 -9.29 15.34
C LEU A 267 17.80 -10.75 15.40
N TYR A 268 17.34 -11.54 14.46
CA TYR A 268 17.65 -12.95 14.34
C TYR A 268 18.26 -13.24 12.97
N ARG A 269 19.06 -14.28 12.89
CA ARG A 269 19.74 -14.65 11.65
C ARG A 269 18.79 -15.11 10.54
N ASP A 270 17.69 -15.74 10.93
CA ASP A 270 16.72 -16.32 10.01
C ASP A 270 15.35 -16.45 10.68
N HIS A 271 14.33 -16.60 9.85
CA HIS A 271 12.94 -16.69 10.30
C HIS A 271 12.64 -17.94 11.14
N TYR A 272 13.33 -19.05 10.92
CA TYR A 272 13.15 -20.25 11.74
C TYR A 272 13.62 -20.00 13.20
N THR A 273 14.78 -19.38 13.36
CA THR A 273 15.29 -18.97 14.69
C THR A 273 14.35 -17.99 15.38
N GLN A 274 13.76 -17.04 14.62
CA GLN A 274 12.75 -16.12 15.15
C GLN A 274 11.53 -16.88 15.70
N LEU A 275 11.00 -17.83 14.94
CA LEU A 275 9.84 -18.62 15.34
C LEU A 275 10.12 -19.44 16.61
N GLU A 276 11.29 -20.08 16.72
CA GLU A 276 11.65 -20.85 17.92
C GLU A 276 11.84 -19.94 19.14
N ALA A 277 12.41 -18.75 18.98
CA ALA A 277 12.51 -17.74 20.05
C ALA A 277 11.11 -17.26 20.49
N PHE A 278 10.19 -17.02 19.57
CA PHE A 278 8.79 -16.71 19.90
C PHE A 278 8.14 -17.86 20.67
N LYS A 279 8.30 -19.11 20.23
CA LYS A 279 7.77 -20.30 20.92
C LYS A 279 8.38 -20.49 22.31
N ALA A 280 9.63 -20.11 22.51
CA ALA A 280 10.28 -20.09 23.82
C ALA A 280 9.75 -18.97 24.72
N GLY A 281 9.12 -17.94 24.17
CA GLY A 281 8.57 -16.80 24.89
C GLY A 281 9.51 -15.59 24.95
N ASP A 282 10.58 -15.57 24.14
CA ASP A 282 11.55 -14.47 24.09
C ASP A 282 11.03 -13.25 23.31
N ALA A 283 9.99 -13.45 22.49
CA ALA A 283 9.25 -12.39 21.82
C ALA A 283 7.78 -12.41 22.21
N ASP A 284 7.12 -11.29 22.11
CA ASP A 284 5.71 -11.12 22.49
C ASP A 284 4.78 -11.25 21.29
N ALA A 285 5.24 -10.91 20.10
CA ALA A 285 4.51 -11.08 18.85
C ALA A 285 5.47 -11.36 17.68
N ILE A 286 4.96 -12.03 16.65
CA ILE A 286 5.64 -12.33 15.39
C ILE A 286 4.61 -12.32 14.24
N VAL A 287 4.96 -11.70 13.12
CA VAL A 287 4.20 -11.79 11.87
C VAL A 287 4.69 -12.99 11.06
N GLU A 288 3.78 -13.79 10.51
CA GLU A 288 4.10 -15.01 9.77
C GLU A 288 3.61 -14.95 8.32
N TYR A 289 4.54 -14.99 7.39
CA TYR A 289 4.24 -14.95 5.95
C TYR A 289 4.16 -16.35 5.32
N SER A 290 4.79 -17.36 5.94
CA SER A 290 4.80 -18.72 5.43
C SER A 290 3.54 -19.51 5.82
N ALA A 291 2.71 -19.86 4.85
CA ALA A 291 1.54 -20.73 5.06
C ALA A 291 1.92 -22.08 5.68
N THR A 292 3.04 -22.66 5.26
CA THR A 292 3.53 -23.96 5.78
C THR A 292 3.94 -23.85 7.25
N GLN A 293 4.66 -22.80 7.63
CA GLN A 293 5.04 -22.60 9.02
C GLN A 293 3.80 -22.34 9.87
N TRP A 294 2.90 -21.44 9.43
CA TRP A 294 1.65 -21.15 10.12
C TRP A 294 0.79 -22.38 10.37
N ALA A 295 0.68 -23.27 9.37
CA ALA A 295 -0.10 -24.51 9.50
C ALA A 295 0.55 -25.53 10.45
N ARG A 296 1.88 -25.66 10.41
CA ARG A 296 2.58 -26.82 11.00
C ARG A 296 3.45 -26.51 12.20
N LYS A 297 3.96 -25.28 12.34
CA LYS A 297 5.00 -24.96 13.32
C LYS A 297 4.51 -24.16 14.53
N TYR A 298 3.37 -23.49 14.42
CA TYR A 298 2.75 -22.72 15.51
C TYR A 298 2.02 -23.66 16.49
N VAL A 299 2.79 -24.55 17.10
CA VAL A 299 2.37 -25.57 18.05
C VAL A 299 3.43 -25.72 19.16
N GLY A 300 3.08 -26.37 20.27
CA GLY A 300 3.99 -26.65 21.37
C GLY A 300 3.39 -26.29 22.73
N LYS A 301 4.21 -26.42 23.79
CA LYS A 301 3.76 -26.26 25.20
C LYS A 301 3.08 -24.91 25.43
N ASN A 302 3.66 -23.82 24.92
CA ASN A 302 3.16 -22.46 25.16
C ASN A 302 1.87 -22.13 24.38
N PHE A 303 1.60 -22.83 23.28
CA PHE A 303 0.31 -22.80 22.61
C PHE A 303 -0.72 -23.67 23.35
N ALA A 304 -0.31 -24.87 23.80
CA ALA A 304 -1.20 -25.80 24.51
C ALA A 304 -1.67 -25.25 25.86
N ASN A 305 -0.81 -24.53 26.60
CA ASN A 305 -1.16 -23.91 27.88
C ASN A 305 -1.82 -22.53 27.75
N GLY A 306 -2.01 -22.04 26.52
CA GLY A 306 -2.69 -20.77 26.23
C GLY A 306 -1.85 -19.52 26.48
N LEU A 307 -0.53 -19.63 26.67
CA LEU A 307 0.37 -18.46 26.73
C LEU A 307 0.50 -17.79 25.37
N LEU A 308 0.60 -18.59 24.31
CA LEU A 308 0.68 -18.13 22.93
C LEU A 308 -0.61 -18.43 22.17
N LYS A 309 -0.96 -17.55 21.24
CA LYS A 309 -2.10 -17.71 20.33
C LYS A 309 -1.71 -17.40 18.90
N LYS A 310 -2.54 -17.90 17.99
CA LYS A 310 -2.57 -17.55 16.57
C LYS A 310 -3.73 -16.59 16.36
N GLY A 311 -3.51 -15.54 15.57
CA GLY A 311 -4.55 -14.64 15.10
C GLY A 311 -4.45 -14.48 13.59
N ASP A 312 -5.59 -14.59 12.91
CA ASP A 312 -5.75 -14.25 11.51
C ASP A 312 -6.59 -12.97 11.47
N PHE A 313 -5.99 -11.87 11.04
CA PHE A 313 -6.61 -10.56 11.02
C PHE A 313 -6.90 -10.14 9.59
N ALA A 314 -8.10 -9.59 9.34
CA ALA A 314 -8.49 -9.13 8.02
C ALA A 314 -7.52 -8.06 7.52
N ASP A 315 -7.30 -8.06 6.20
CA ASP A 315 -6.41 -7.12 5.52
C ASP A 315 -7.19 -6.23 4.56
N GLY A 316 -6.53 -5.16 4.11
CA GLY A 316 -7.02 -4.24 3.10
C GLY A 316 -6.89 -4.77 1.66
N PRO A 317 -6.67 -3.86 0.70
CA PRO A 317 -6.56 -4.22 -0.71
C PRO A 317 -5.51 -5.30 -0.96
N ALA A 318 -5.89 -6.30 -1.75
CA ALA A 318 -5.01 -7.42 -2.08
C ALA A 318 -4.06 -7.05 -3.24
N GLN A 319 -2.86 -7.60 -3.18
CA GLN A 319 -1.93 -7.54 -4.31
C GLN A 319 -2.42 -8.41 -5.48
N MET A 320 -2.10 -8.02 -6.71
CA MET A 320 -2.33 -8.84 -7.89
C MET A 320 -1.07 -9.63 -8.21
N GLN A 321 -1.05 -10.90 -7.80
CA GLN A 321 0.00 -11.85 -8.16
C GLN A 321 -0.45 -12.73 -9.31
N GLY A 322 0.44 -12.97 -10.27
CA GLY A 322 0.16 -13.88 -11.37
C GLY A 322 1.35 -14.09 -12.32
N MET A 323 1.25 -15.12 -13.16
CA MET A 323 2.23 -15.35 -14.23
C MET A 323 1.92 -14.45 -15.42
N LEU A 324 2.73 -13.42 -15.62
CA LEU A 324 2.64 -12.49 -16.74
C LEU A 324 2.97 -13.19 -18.06
N MET A 325 2.25 -12.82 -19.10
CA MET A 325 2.52 -13.23 -20.48
C MET A 325 3.00 -12.03 -21.29
N ASN A 326 4.16 -12.14 -21.92
CA ASN A 326 4.73 -11.05 -22.71
C ASN A 326 4.10 -10.99 -24.11
N LEU A 327 3.15 -10.08 -24.32
CA LEU A 327 2.40 -9.92 -25.58
C LEU A 327 3.26 -9.47 -26.75
N ARG A 328 4.54 -9.11 -26.52
CA ARG A 328 5.50 -8.87 -27.60
C ARG A 328 5.88 -10.16 -28.33
N LYS A 329 5.60 -11.32 -27.71
CA LYS A 329 5.76 -12.65 -28.31
C LYS A 329 4.50 -12.99 -29.12
N PRO A 330 4.63 -13.38 -30.42
CA PRO A 330 3.47 -13.61 -31.28
C PRO A 330 2.46 -14.62 -30.72
N MET A 331 2.94 -15.67 -30.04
CA MET A 331 2.09 -16.72 -29.46
C MET A 331 1.10 -16.19 -28.39
N PHE A 332 1.41 -15.08 -27.70
CA PHE A 332 0.55 -14.51 -26.68
C PHE A 332 -0.36 -13.38 -27.17
N GLN A 333 -0.33 -13.02 -28.45
CA GLN A 333 -1.17 -11.94 -28.97
C GLN A 333 -2.66 -12.33 -29.03
N ASP A 334 -2.95 -13.60 -29.29
CA ASP A 334 -4.33 -14.11 -29.32
C ASP A 334 -4.87 -14.32 -27.89
N VAL A 335 -5.99 -13.68 -27.57
CA VAL A 335 -6.63 -13.79 -26.26
C VAL A 335 -7.05 -15.23 -25.91
N ARG A 336 -7.37 -16.06 -26.91
CA ARG A 336 -7.76 -17.47 -26.74
C ARG A 336 -6.59 -18.30 -26.24
N VAL A 337 -5.36 -18.00 -26.68
CA VAL A 337 -4.13 -18.64 -26.14
C VAL A 337 -3.96 -18.28 -24.68
N ARG A 338 -4.05 -17.00 -24.33
CA ARG A 338 -3.91 -16.54 -22.95
C ARG A 338 -4.96 -17.13 -22.01
N HIS A 339 -6.22 -17.22 -22.49
CA HIS A 339 -7.30 -17.88 -21.75
C HIS A 339 -7.00 -19.38 -21.55
N ALA A 340 -6.52 -20.07 -22.59
CA ALA A 340 -6.16 -21.48 -22.49
C ALA A 340 -5.05 -21.73 -21.46
N LEU A 341 -4.04 -20.86 -21.39
CA LEU A 341 -2.98 -20.92 -20.37
C LEU A 341 -3.53 -20.68 -18.97
N THR A 342 -4.49 -19.77 -18.81
CA THR A 342 -5.17 -19.51 -17.51
C THR A 342 -5.97 -20.74 -17.04
N LEU A 343 -6.60 -21.49 -17.94
CA LEU A 343 -7.33 -22.72 -17.64
C LEU A 343 -6.43 -23.88 -17.17
N ALA A 344 -5.14 -23.84 -17.52
CA ALA A 344 -4.17 -24.87 -17.13
C ALA A 344 -3.67 -24.71 -15.68
N PHE A 345 -3.96 -23.61 -14.99
CA PHE A 345 -3.49 -23.37 -13.63
C PHE A 345 -4.45 -23.97 -12.58
N ASP A 346 -3.99 -25.00 -11.87
CA ASP A 346 -4.75 -25.69 -10.81
C ASP A 346 -4.54 -25.07 -9.43
N TYR A 347 -5.15 -23.90 -9.21
CA TYR A 347 -5.09 -23.22 -7.92
C TYR A 347 -5.66 -24.06 -6.77
N ASP A 348 -6.80 -24.75 -6.98
CA ASP A 348 -7.48 -25.46 -5.89
C ASP A 348 -6.64 -26.62 -5.35
N TRP A 349 -5.96 -27.34 -6.23
CA TRP A 349 -5.00 -28.36 -5.81
C TRP A 349 -3.83 -27.75 -5.06
N MET A 350 -3.24 -26.67 -5.62
CA MET A 350 -2.11 -25.98 -5.02
C MET A 350 -2.46 -25.43 -3.63
N ASN A 351 -3.60 -24.73 -3.49
CA ASN A 351 -4.05 -24.18 -2.22
C ASN A 351 -4.23 -25.27 -1.16
N ARG A 352 -4.84 -26.40 -1.54
CA ARG A 352 -5.04 -27.53 -0.62
C ARG A 352 -3.73 -28.23 -0.24
N MET A 353 -2.86 -28.51 -1.21
CA MET A 353 -1.70 -29.37 -1.01
C MET A 353 -0.47 -28.61 -0.49
N MET A 354 -0.29 -27.35 -0.90
CA MET A 354 0.90 -26.57 -0.58
C MET A 354 0.63 -25.47 0.44
N PHE A 355 -0.58 -24.88 0.42
CA PHE A 355 -0.91 -23.72 1.25
C PHE A 355 -1.93 -24.02 2.35
N TYR A 356 -2.33 -25.30 2.50
CA TYR A 356 -3.24 -25.73 3.59
C TYR A 356 -4.58 -24.99 3.61
N GLY A 357 -5.06 -24.53 2.43
CA GLY A 357 -6.32 -23.81 2.30
C GLY A 357 -6.27 -22.36 2.77
N GLN A 358 -5.07 -21.78 2.97
CA GLN A 358 -4.90 -20.48 3.63
C GLN A 358 -4.89 -19.28 2.67
N TYR A 359 -4.89 -19.50 1.37
CA TYR A 359 -4.88 -18.43 0.38
C TYR A 359 -6.24 -18.30 -0.33
N ARG A 360 -6.49 -17.14 -0.92
CA ARG A 360 -7.61 -16.89 -1.81
C ARG A 360 -7.12 -16.75 -3.25
N ARG A 361 -7.93 -17.22 -4.19
CA ARG A 361 -7.68 -17.02 -5.62
C ARG A 361 -7.85 -15.54 -5.96
N THR A 362 -6.85 -14.94 -6.61
CA THR A 362 -6.95 -13.57 -7.13
C THR A 362 -7.95 -13.54 -8.28
N LYS A 363 -8.88 -12.58 -8.25
CA LYS A 363 -9.97 -12.45 -9.24
C LYS A 363 -10.07 -11.06 -9.86
N SER A 364 -9.26 -10.10 -9.41
CA SER A 364 -9.28 -8.69 -9.81
C SER A 364 -7.90 -8.08 -9.65
N TYR A 365 -7.54 -7.10 -10.47
CA TYR A 365 -6.34 -6.28 -10.27
C TYR A 365 -6.46 -5.36 -9.04
N PHE A 366 -7.68 -5.18 -8.54
CA PHE A 366 -8.02 -4.38 -7.36
C PHE A 366 -8.80 -5.23 -6.34
N ASP A 367 -8.41 -6.50 -6.15
CA ASP A 367 -9.12 -7.43 -5.26
C ASP A 367 -9.15 -6.92 -3.81
N ALA A 368 -10.20 -7.28 -3.07
CA ALA A 368 -10.46 -6.83 -1.71
C ALA A 368 -10.50 -5.29 -1.55
N SER A 369 -10.85 -4.56 -2.61
CA SER A 369 -11.01 -3.11 -2.60
C SER A 369 -12.31 -2.67 -3.31
N PRO A 370 -12.79 -1.44 -3.07
CA PRO A 370 -13.98 -0.93 -3.75
C PRO A 370 -13.77 -0.65 -5.25
N PHE A 371 -12.54 -0.77 -5.75
CA PHE A 371 -12.15 -0.52 -7.14
C PHE A 371 -12.19 -1.76 -8.02
N GLY A 372 -12.29 -2.96 -7.43
CA GLY A 372 -12.43 -4.23 -8.16
C GLY A 372 -13.82 -4.41 -8.74
N ALA A 373 -13.90 -4.91 -9.98
CA ALA A 373 -15.13 -5.19 -10.67
C ALA A 373 -15.88 -6.39 -10.07
N THR A 374 -17.18 -6.26 -9.91
CA THR A 374 -18.07 -7.32 -9.41
C THR A 374 -19.38 -7.34 -10.19
N GLY A 375 -20.06 -8.48 -10.23
CA GLY A 375 -21.39 -8.60 -10.85
C GLY A 375 -21.47 -8.02 -12.27
N MET A 376 -22.64 -7.53 -12.65
CA MET A 376 -22.86 -6.81 -13.92
C MET A 376 -22.25 -5.40 -13.86
N PRO A 377 -21.78 -4.85 -15.01
CA PRO A 377 -21.32 -3.47 -15.03
C PRO A 377 -22.44 -2.49 -14.74
N GLY A 378 -22.16 -1.50 -13.89
CA GLY A 378 -23.08 -0.41 -13.60
C GLY A 378 -23.25 0.56 -14.78
N PRO A 379 -24.24 1.48 -14.71
CA PRO A 379 -24.49 2.42 -15.81
C PRO A 379 -23.28 3.29 -16.19
N LYS A 380 -22.50 3.77 -15.20
CA LYS A 380 -21.28 4.56 -15.45
C LYS A 380 -20.16 3.69 -16.06
N GLU A 381 -19.99 2.45 -15.60
CA GLU A 381 -19.04 1.49 -16.19
C GLU A 381 -19.40 1.23 -17.66
N LEU A 382 -20.68 0.95 -17.94
CA LEU A 382 -21.16 0.70 -19.31
C LEU A 382 -20.93 1.90 -20.22
N ALA A 383 -21.20 3.12 -19.76
CA ALA A 383 -20.98 4.33 -20.55
C ALA A 383 -19.51 4.49 -20.98
N LEU A 384 -18.56 4.11 -20.10
CA LEU A 384 -17.13 4.14 -20.39
C LEU A 384 -16.69 3.00 -21.33
N LEU A 385 -17.33 1.84 -21.26
CA LEU A 385 -16.99 0.64 -22.05
C LEU A 385 -17.63 0.65 -23.44
N GLU A 386 -18.81 1.25 -23.61
CA GLU A 386 -19.63 1.20 -24.83
C GLU A 386 -18.89 1.65 -26.10
N PRO A 387 -18.04 2.72 -26.08
CA PRO A 387 -17.27 3.13 -27.26
C PRO A 387 -16.33 2.03 -27.81
N PHE A 388 -16.01 1.04 -27.01
CA PHE A 388 -15.06 -0.04 -27.33
C PHE A 388 -15.72 -1.40 -27.54
N ARG A 389 -17.06 -1.47 -27.57
CA ARG A 389 -17.83 -2.74 -27.65
C ARG A 389 -17.37 -3.66 -28.78
N ALA A 390 -17.06 -3.10 -29.94
CA ALA A 390 -16.63 -3.87 -31.09
C ALA A 390 -15.22 -4.47 -30.98
N SER A 391 -14.39 -3.95 -30.09
CA SER A 391 -12.97 -4.33 -29.92
C SER A 391 -12.69 -5.10 -28.62
N LEU A 392 -13.64 -5.12 -27.69
CA LEU A 392 -13.51 -5.80 -26.41
C LEU A 392 -14.21 -7.18 -26.43
N PRO A 393 -13.70 -8.15 -25.64
CA PRO A 393 -14.39 -9.42 -25.43
C PRO A 393 -15.82 -9.20 -24.89
N PRO A 394 -16.83 -9.97 -25.37
CA PRO A 394 -18.21 -9.83 -24.89
C PRO A 394 -18.36 -9.99 -23.37
N GLU A 395 -17.52 -10.76 -22.74
CA GLU A 395 -17.47 -11.04 -21.31
C GLU A 395 -17.27 -9.78 -20.47
N VAL A 396 -16.61 -8.75 -21.01
CA VAL A 396 -16.44 -7.43 -20.37
C VAL A 396 -17.78 -6.78 -20.02
N PHE A 397 -18.81 -7.02 -20.83
CA PHE A 397 -20.15 -6.46 -20.69
C PHE A 397 -21.11 -7.36 -19.90
N GLY A 398 -20.61 -8.53 -19.49
CA GLY A 398 -21.36 -9.50 -18.69
C GLY A 398 -21.08 -9.41 -17.19
N SER A 399 -21.61 -10.38 -16.45
CA SER A 399 -21.26 -10.55 -15.04
C SER A 399 -19.82 -11.02 -14.91
N MET A 400 -19.08 -10.40 -13.98
CA MET A 400 -17.74 -10.88 -13.65
C MET A 400 -17.81 -12.34 -13.16
N LEU A 401 -17.12 -13.20 -13.86
CA LEU A 401 -17.01 -14.61 -13.48
C LEU A 401 -15.80 -14.83 -12.57
N PRO A 402 -15.89 -15.75 -11.61
CA PRO A 402 -14.72 -16.15 -10.84
C PRO A 402 -13.70 -16.81 -11.77
N PRO A 403 -12.39 -16.74 -11.43
CA PRO A 403 -11.38 -17.48 -12.15
C PRO A 403 -11.71 -18.99 -12.25
N PRO A 404 -11.21 -19.69 -13.29
CA PRO A 404 -11.45 -21.11 -13.45
C PRO A 404 -11.05 -21.88 -12.19
N ASN A 405 -11.90 -22.82 -11.76
CA ASN A 405 -11.62 -23.70 -10.62
C ASN A 405 -11.58 -25.17 -11.04
N THR A 406 -11.03 -26.03 -10.18
CA THR A 406 -10.91 -27.46 -10.40
C THR A 406 -11.65 -28.30 -9.35
N LEU A 407 -12.50 -27.66 -8.54
CA LEU A 407 -13.38 -28.33 -7.59
C LEU A 407 -14.60 -28.98 -8.29
N PRO A 408 -15.09 -30.13 -7.83
CA PRO A 408 -16.27 -30.75 -8.41
C PRO A 408 -17.48 -29.79 -8.47
N PRO A 409 -18.25 -29.79 -9.57
CA PRO A 409 -18.19 -30.70 -10.74
C PRO A 409 -17.09 -30.38 -11.75
N ASN A 410 -16.31 -29.30 -11.59
CA ASN A 410 -15.19 -28.94 -12.44
C ASN A 410 -13.98 -29.85 -12.18
N SER A 411 -12.99 -29.79 -13.05
CA SER A 411 -11.73 -30.52 -12.90
C SER A 411 -10.66 -29.94 -13.81
N LEU A 412 -9.38 -30.10 -13.45
CA LEU A 412 -8.26 -29.73 -14.34
C LEU A 412 -8.40 -30.37 -15.73
N ARG A 413 -8.79 -31.67 -15.78
CA ARG A 413 -9.02 -32.37 -17.07
C ARG A 413 -10.11 -31.69 -17.91
N GLY A 414 -11.18 -31.19 -17.26
CA GLY A 414 -12.24 -30.44 -17.93
C GLY A 414 -11.72 -29.12 -18.49
N ASN A 415 -10.98 -28.37 -17.67
CA ASN A 415 -10.36 -27.10 -18.07
C ASN A 415 -9.37 -27.29 -19.21
N LEU A 416 -8.50 -28.31 -19.16
CA LEU A 416 -7.55 -28.60 -20.23
C LEU A 416 -8.23 -29.01 -21.55
N ARG A 417 -9.44 -29.57 -21.51
CA ARG A 417 -10.21 -29.86 -22.74
C ARG A 417 -10.65 -28.55 -23.40
N VAL A 418 -11.22 -27.62 -22.61
CA VAL A 418 -11.60 -26.28 -23.08
C VAL A 418 -10.38 -25.52 -23.59
N ALA A 419 -9.26 -25.60 -22.87
CA ALA A 419 -8.00 -24.98 -23.27
C ALA A 419 -7.53 -25.49 -24.64
N ARG A 420 -7.61 -26.79 -24.90
CA ARG A 420 -7.26 -27.40 -26.19
C ARG A 420 -8.15 -26.89 -27.33
N ASP A 421 -9.45 -26.76 -27.09
CA ASP A 421 -10.39 -26.23 -28.07
C ASP A 421 -10.09 -24.76 -28.42
N LEU A 422 -9.75 -23.93 -27.40
CA LEU A 422 -9.34 -22.54 -27.60
C LEU A 422 -8.04 -22.42 -28.38
N LEU A 423 -7.04 -23.26 -28.07
CA LEU A 423 -5.77 -23.33 -28.80
C LEU A 423 -5.98 -23.74 -30.25
N ALA A 424 -6.84 -24.73 -30.52
CA ALA A 424 -7.18 -25.13 -31.87
C ALA A 424 -7.86 -24.00 -32.66
N GLN A 425 -8.80 -23.27 -32.05
CA GLN A 425 -9.43 -22.09 -32.65
C GLN A 425 -8.43 -20.96 -32.92
N ALA A 426 -7.36 -20.86 -32.11
CA ALA A 426 -6.26 -19.92 -32.31
C ALA A 426 -5.21 -20.40 -33.32
N GLY A 427 -5.43 -21.55 -33.99
CA GLY A 427 -4.53 -22.10 -35.02
C GLY A 427 -3.41 -23.00 -34.49
N TRP A 428 -3.46 -23.39 -33.21
CA TRP A 428 -2.50 -24.28 -32.58
C TRP A 428 -3.08 -25.68 -32.48
N HIS A 429 -2.40 -26.68 -33.08
CA HIS A 429 -2.89 -28.06 -33.14
C HIS A 429 -1.88 -29.02 -32.56
N TYR A 430 -2.35 -30.01 -31.79
CA TYR A 430 -1.50 -31.10 -31.29
C TYR A 430 -1.16 -32.07 -32.40
N ARG A 431 0.14 -32.17 -32.73
CA ARG A 431 0.68 -33.07 -33.77
C ARG A 431 2.06 -33.56 -33.34
N ASP A 432 2.36 -34.84 -33.59
CA ASP A 432 3.67 -35.44 -33.33
C ASP A 432 4.23 -35.13 -31.93
N GLY A 433 3.38 -35.26 -30.90
CA GLY A 433 3.77 -35.10 -29.52
C GLY A 433 3.88 -33.65 -29.02
N ALA A 434 3.64 -32.64 -29.86
CA ALA A 434 3.74 -31.23 -29.50
C ALA A 434 2.56 -30.40 -30.02
N LEU A 435 2.30 -29.26 -29.35
CA LEU A 435 1.36 -28.25 -29.84
C LEU A 435 2.08 -27.39 -30.88
N ARG A 436 1.56 -27.34 -32.10
CA ARG A 436 2.21 -26.68 -33.26
C ARG A 436 1.29 -25.68 -33.93
N ASP A 437 1.90 -24.58 -34.42
CA ASP A 437 1.22 -23.61 -35.26
C ASP A 437 0.94 -24.15 -36.69
N GLN A 438 0.38 -23.29 -37.52
CA GLN A 438 0.11 -23.61 -38.94
C GLN A 438 1.36 -23.94 -39.78
N HIS A 439 2.55 -23.47 -39.34
CA HIS A 439 3.84 -23.70 -39.99
C HIS A 439 4.56 -24.91 -39.42
N GLY A 440 3.97 -25.60 -38.44
CA GLY A 440 4.57 -26.78 -37.80
C GLY A 440 5.55 -26.42 -36.66
N THR A 441 5.70 -25.16 -36.31
CA THR A 441 6.57 -24.69 -35.20
C THR A 441 5.97 -25.08 -33.84
N PRO A 442 6.70 -25.80 -32.99
CA PRO A 442 6.19 -26.15 -31.66
C PRO A 442 6.09 -24.90 -30.74
N MET A 443 5.08 -24.90 -29.86
CA MET A 443 4.97 -23.89 -28.83
C MET A 443 5.95 -24.18 -27.68
N THR A 444 6.94 -23.31 -27.53
CA THR A 444 7.92 -23.36 -26.44
C THR A 444 7.83 -22.09 -25.60
N ILE A 445 7.83 -22.22 -24.27
CA ILE A 445 7.69 -21.12 -23.33
C ILE A 445 8.83 -21.15 -22.30
N GLU A 446 9.64 -20.08 -22.25
CA GLU A 446 10.61 -19.88 -21.16
C GLU A 446 9.91 -19.12 -20.02
N ILE A 447 9.89 -19.71 -18.82
CA ILE A 447 9.46 -19.05 -17.57
C ILE A 447 10.72 -18.66 -16.82
N ILE A 448 10.91 -17.37 -16.52
CA ILE A 448 12.03 -16.90 -15.70
C ILE A 448 11.57 -16.62 -14.29
N ASP A 449 12.42 -16.93 -13.29
CA ASP A 449 12.15 -16.66 -11.88
C ASP A 449 13.47 -16.43 -11.13
N ASP A 450 13.45 -15.62 -10.05
CA ASP A 450 14.61 -15.37 -9.18
C ASP A 450 14.33 -15.68 -7.70
N GLN A 451 13.13 -16.19 -7.39
CA GLN A 451 12.72 -16.43 -6.00
C GLN A 451 12.96 -17.90 -5.61
N PRO A 452 13.82 -18.16 -4.63
CA PRO A 452 14.07 -19.53 -4.17
C PRO A 452 12.79 -20.24 -3.73
N GLY A 453 12.55 -21.44 -4.28
CA GLY A 453 11.42 -22.28 -3.91
C GLY A 453 10.12 -21.99 -4.67
N MET A 454 10.12 -21.08 -5.64
CA MET A 454 8.98 -20.90 -6.56
C MET A 454 8.87 -22.06 -7.56
N ASP A 455 9.97 -22.75 -7.84
CA ASP A 455 10.00 -23.97 -8.69
C ASP A 455 8.88 -24.96 -8.33
N ARG A 456 8.71 -25.27 -7.05
CA ARG A 456 7.65 -26.19 -6.56
C ARG A 456 6.23 -25.73 -6.89
N LEU A 457 6.01 -24.43 -7.15
CA LEU A 457 4.72 -23.85 -7.51
C LEU A 457 4.56 -23.80 -9.03
N ILE A 458 5.64 -23.56 -9.76
CA ILE A 458 5.67 -23.45 -11.23
C ILE A 458 5.64 -24.84 -11.88
N LEU A 459 6.35 -25.84 -11.34
CA LEU A 459 6.44 -27.18 -11.92
C LEU A 459 5.08 -27.89 -12.14
N PRO A 460 4.09 -27.84 -11.21
CA PRO A 460 2.77 -28.40 -11.46
C PRO A 460 2.03 -27.73 -12.64
N TYR A 461 2.21 -26.42 -12.80
CA TYR A 461 1.66 -25.70 -13.93
C TYR A 461 2.32 -26.11 -15.25
N MET A 462 3.65 -26.22 -15.28
CA MET A 462 4.38 -26.73 -16.46
C MET A 462 3.92 -28.14 -16.84
N GLN A 463 3.63 -29.01 -15.87
CA GLN A 463 3.08 -30.33 -16.13
C GLN A 463 1.68 -30.25 -16.78
N ALA A 464 0.84 -29.29 -16.37
CA ALA A 464 -0.45 -29.06 -17.01
C ALA A 464 -0.29 -28.53 -18.44
N LEU A 465 0.69 -27.65 -18.70
CA LEU A 465 1.04 -27.18 -20.05
C LEU A 465 1.55 -28.34 -20.95
N ALA A 466 2.38 -29.22 -20.41
CA ALA A 466 2.85 -30.39 -21.12
C ALA A 466 1.70 -31.32 -21.57
N ASN A 467 0.61 -31.44 -20.78
CA ASN A 467 -0.60 -32.15 -21.15
C ASN A 467 -1.36 -31.51 -22.35
N LEU A 468 -1.09 -30.23 -22.64
CA LEU A 468 -1.56 -29.54 -23.84
C LEU A 468 -0.59 -29.68 -25.02
N GLY A 469 0.60 -30.25 -24.81
CA GLY A 469 1.68 -30.37 -25.81
C GLY A 469 2.57 -29.11 -25.88
N ILE A 470 2.52 -28.24 -24.86
CA ILE A 470 3.36 -27.06 -24.76
C ILE A 470 4.65 -27.43 -24.02
N ASP A 471 5.79 -27.08 -24.62
CA ASP A 471 7.12 -27.29 -24.04
C ASP A 471 7.52 -26.09 -23.21
N ALA A 472 7.33 -26.16 -21.89
CA ALA A 472 7.63 -25.10 -20.95
C ALA A 472 8.92 -25.39 -20.17
N HIS A 473 9.79 -24.39 -20.04
CA HIS A 473 11.07 -24.49 -19.34
C HIS A 473 11.17 -23.42 -18.27
N LEU A 474 11.45 -23.83 -17.03
CA LEU A 474 11.79 -22.89 -15.95
C LEU A 474 13.28 -22.57 -16.00
N ARG A 475 13.59 -21.30 -15.95
CA ARG A 475 14.95 -20.77 -15.84
C ARG A 475 15.10 -19.93 -14.60
N GLU A 476 15.68 -20.49 -13.57
CA GLU A 476 16.06 -19.77 -12.36
C GLU A 476 17.33 -18.94 -12.64
N ILE A 477 17.30 -17.67 -12.27
CA ILE A 477 18.39 -16.72 -12.49
C ILE A 477 18.56 -15.85 -11.24
N ASP A 478 19.73 -15.23 -11.10
CA ASP A 478 19.95 -14.27 -10.00
C ASP A 478 19.10 -12.99 -10.17
N SER A 479 18.79 -12.32 -9.06
CA SER A 479 17.90 -11.16 -9.02
C SER A 479 18.39 -9.99 -9.88
N ALA A 480 19.71 -9.80 -10.02
CA ALA A 480 20.25 -8.71 -10.86
C ALA A 480 20.00 -8.97 -12.35
N LEU A 481 20.20 -10.24 -12.79
CA LEU A 481 19.90 -10.65 -14.15
C LEU A 481 18.38 -10.67 -14.39
N TYR A 482 17.60 -11.13 -13.40
CA TYR A 482 16.14 -11.10 -13.46
C TYR A 482 15.64 -9.66 -13.69
N GLN A 483 16.04 -8.72 -12.84
CA GLN A 483 15.63 -7.32 -12.97
C GLN A 483 16.03 -6.74 -14.34
N LYS A 484 17.25 -7.01 -14.80
CA LYS A 484 17.70 -6.58 -16.13
C LYS A 484 16.84 -7.16 -17.26
N ARG A 485 16.46 -8.44 -17.18
CA ARG A 485 15.64 -9.10 -18.21
C ARG A 485 14.21 -8.56 -18.19
N ILE A 486 13.60 -8.39 -17.03
CA ILE A 486 12.23 -7.90 -16.92
C ILE A 486 12.12 -6.43 -17.37
N ASP A 487 13.07 -5.56 -17.00
CA ASP A 487 13.14 -4.15 -17.41
C ASP A 487 13.26 -4.00 -18.93
N ASN A 488 13.95 -4.94 -19.61
CA ASN A 488 14.12 -4.95 -21.05
C ASN A 488 13.12 -5.88 -21.77
N PHE A 489 12.09 -6.38 -21.04
CA PHE A 489 11.04 -7.26 -21.58
C PHE A 489 11.57 -8.55 -22.25
N GLN A 490 12.68 -9.10 -21.77
CA GLN A 490 13.37 -10.28 -22.31
C GLN A 490 12.93 -11.56 -21.61
N PHE A 491 11.66 -11.90 -21.68
CA PHE A 491 11.06 -13.12 -21.14
C PHE A 491 9.86 -13.54 -22.00
N ASP A 492 9.40 -14.79 -21.85
CA ASP A 492 8.11 -15.22 -22.36
C ASP A 492 7.05 -15.14 -21.26
N MET A 493 7.29 -15.77 -20.11
CA MET A 493 6.47 -15.66 -18.91
C MET A 493 7.33 -15.44 -17.67
N THR A 494 6.74 -14.85 -16.64
CA THR A 494 7.36 -14.68 -15.30
C THR A 494 6.28 -14.46 -14.25
N THR A 495 6.51 -14.92 -13.01
CA THR A 495 5.67 -14.53 -11.87
C THR A 495 5.97 -13.07 -11.49
N TYR A 496 4.92 -12.29 -11.29
CA TYR A 496 5.05 -10.91 -10.84
C TYR A 496 3.93 -10.54 -9.86
N ILE A 497 4.26 -9.63 -8.95
CA ILE A 497 3.35 -9.09 -7.96
C ILE A 497 3.19 -7.60 -8.20
N TYR A 498 2.00 -7.17 -8.66
CA TYR A 498 1.65 -5.76 -8.59
C TYR A 498 1.26 -5.42 -7.16
N PRO A 499 1.97 -4.48 -6.51
CA PRO A 499 1.61 -4.05 -5.16
C PRO A 499 0.16 -3.56 -5.08
N PRO A 500 -0.51 -3.76 -3.94
CA PRO A 500 -1.86 -3.27 -3.74
C PRO A 500 -1.90 -1.75 -3.86
N VAL A 501 -3.03 -1.24 -4.31
CA VAL A 501 -3.27 0.20 -4.48
C VAL A 501 -4.45 0.58 -3.60
N THR A 502 -4.24 1.50 -2.68
CA THR A 502 -5.31 2.01 -1.82
C THR A 502 -6.26 2.91 -2.61
N ILE A 503 -5.72 3.81 -3.42
CA ILE A 503 -6.45 4.63 -4.38
C ILE A 503 -5.74 4.58 -5.73
N PRO A 504 -6.37 4.08 -6.79
CA PRO A 504 -5.79 4.06 -8.12
C PRO A 504 -5.48 5.46 -8.65
N GLY A 505 -4.26 5.65 -9.20
CA GLY A 505 -3.74 6.92 -9.65
C GLY A 505 -2.79 6.80 -10.84
N VAL A 506 -1.73 7.61 -10.85
CA VAL A 506 -0.76 7.72 -11.96
C VAL A 506 0.00 6.43 -12.25
N GLU A 507 0.11 5.50 -11.29
CA GLU A 507 0.73 4.18 -11.50
C GLU A 507 -0.01 3.35 -12.55
N LEU A 508 -1.31 3.61 -12.80
CA LEU A 508 -2.08 2.93 -13.84
C LEU A 508 -1.47 3.14 -15.23
N GLU A 509 -0.97 4.34 -15.52
CA GLU A 509 -0.28 4.64 -16.79
C GLU A 509 1.00 3.82 -16.92
N ARG A 510 1.80 3.74 -15.86
CA ARG A 510 3.06 2.99 -15.84
C ARG A 510 2.85 1.49 -15.93
N ARG A 511 1.77 0.96 -15.31
CA ARG A 511 1.44 -0.47 -15.25
C ARG A 511 0.73 -0.98 -16.50
N PHE A 512 -0.16 -0.19 -17.10
CA PHE A 512 -1.09 -0.69 -18.12
C PHE A 512 -1.19 0.20 -19.37
N GLY A 513 -0.69 1.43 -19.34
CA GLY A 513 -0.80 2.39 -20.43
C GLY A 513 0.02 1.98 -21.66
N SER A 514 -0.52 2.21 -22.86
CA SER A 514 0.12 1.85 -24.13
C SER A 514 1.48 2.54 -24.34
N ALA A 515 1.68 3.75 -23.85
CA ALA A 515 2.96 4.47 -23.92
C ALA A 515 4.05 3.73 -23.14
N ALA A 516 3.73 3.18 -21.98
CA ALA A 516 4.65 2.43 -21.13
C ALA A 516 5.08 1.09 -21.75
N ALA A 517 4.32 0.53 -22.69
CA ALA A 517 4.58 -0.78 -23.30
C ALA A 517 5.94 -0.91 -23.99
N SER A 518 6.60 0.19 -24.40
CA SER A 518 7.93 0.18 -25.00
C SER A 518 8.98 0.94 -24.20
N GLN A 519 8.60 1.46 -23.03
CA GLN A 519 9.51 2.21 -22.18
C GLN A 519 10.26 1.24 -21.26
N VAL A 520 11.55 1.10 -21.48
CA VAL A 520 12.44 0.28 -20.64
C VAL A 520 12.33 0.70 -19.17
N GLY A 521 12.18 -0.27 -18.27
CA GLY A 521 12.00 -0.04 -16.85
C GLY A 521 10.58 0.38 -16.44
N SER A 522 9.59 0.36 -17.36
CA SER A 522 8.17 0.52 -17.01
C SER A 522 7.61 -0.77 -16.41
N GLU A 523 6.49 -0.63 -15.67
CA GLU A 523 5.78 -1.78 -15.11
C GLU A 523 4.74 -2.40 -16.09
N ASN A 524 4.63 -1.89 -17.33
CA ASN A 524 3.81 -2.55 -18.36
C ASN A 524 4.57 -3.76 -18.93
N TYR A 525 4.89 -4.70 -18.05
CA TYR A 525 5.62 -5.91 -18.38
C TYR A 525 4.91 -6.77 -19.44
N PRO A 526 3.56 -6.93 -19.38
CA PRO A 526 2.85 -7.64 -20.44
C PRO A 526 2.98 -7.00 -21.82
N GLY A 527 3.21 -5.70 -21.89
CA GLY A 527 3.25 -4.96 -23.16
C GLY A 527 1.85 -4.63 -23.69
N ILE A 528 0.95 -4.28 -22.79
CA ILE A 528 -0.45 -3.91 -23.10
C ILE A 528 -0.45 -2.69 -24.03
N ARG A 529 -1.19 -2.80 -25.15
CA ARG A 529 -1.47 -1.72 -26.08
C ARG A 529 -2.95 -1.78 -26.43
N SER A 530 -3.75 -0.98 -25.74
CA SER A 530 -5.20 -1.02 -25.89
C SER A 530 -5.78 0.39 -25.76
N PRO A 531 -6.42 0.92 -26.81
CA PRO A 531 -7.12 2.22 -26.74
C PRO A 531 -8.20 2.26 -25.66
N ALA A 532 -8.85 1.12 -25.37
CA ALA A 532 -9.82 1.01 -24.30
C ALA A 532 -9.16 1.19 -22.92
N VAL A 533 -8.05 0.48 -22.66
CA VAL A 533 -7.28 0.63 -21.42
C VAL A 533 -6.80 2.06 -21.23
N ASP A 534 -6.21 2.67 -22.26
CA ASP A 534 -5.75 4.07 -22.20
C ASP A 534 -6.89 5.06 -21.91
N SER A 535 -8.07 4.83 -22.49
CA SER A 535 -9.24 5.67 -22.24
C SER A 535 -9.75 5.55 -20.81
N LEU A 536 -9.79 4.32 -20.28
CA LEU A 536 -10.24 4.04 -18.91
C LEU A 536 -9.26 4.58 -17.87
N ILE A 537 -7.96 4.50 -18.13
CA ILE A 537 -6.93 5.14 -17.29
C ILE A 537 -7.14 6.66 -17.27
N ARG A 538 -7.31 7.30 -18.44
CA ARG A 538 -7.58 8.75 -18.47
C ARG A 538 -8.87 9.12 -17.71
N ALA A 539 -9.93 8.29 -17.81
CA ALA A 539 -11.16 8.51 -17.06
C ALA A 539 -10.93 8.40 -15.53
N ALA A 540 -10.12 7.43 -15.09
CA ALA A 540 -9.76 7.28 -13.68
C ALA A 540 -8.97 8.50 -13.17
N LEU A 541 -7.95 8.94 -13.91
CA LEU A 541 -7.14 10.10 -13.54
C LEU A 541 -7.92 11.43 -13.58
N ALA A 542 -8.90 11.55 -14.45
CA ALA A 542 -9.77 12.73 -14.56
C ALA A 542 -10.93 12.71 -13.55
N ALA A 543 -11.14 11.62 -12.80
CA ALA A 543 -12.25 11.49 -11.87
C ALA A 543 -12.21 12.58 -10.79
N THR A 544 -13.34 13.22 -10.55
CA THR A 544 -13.48 14.27 -9.53
C THR A 544 -14.26 13.80 -8.31
N THR A 545 -14.90 12.64 -8.40
CA THR A 545 -15.62 11.98 -7.30
C THR A 545 -15.12 10.56 -7.13
N LEU A 546 -15.24 10.00 -5.93
CA LEU A 546 -14.89 8.60 -5.66
C LEU A 546 -15.73 7.64 -6.51
N ASP A 547 -17.01 7.93 -6.71
CA ASP A 547 -17.90 7.11 -7.53
C ASP A 547 -17.47 7.06 -9.02
N ASP A 548 -16.99 8.18 -9.59
CA ASP A 548 -16.44 8.21 -10.95
C ASP A 548 -15.11 7.44 -11.03
N LEU A 549 -14.25 7.57 -10.03
CA LEU A 549 -13.01 6.79 -9.95
C LEU A 549 -13.31 5.29 -9.86
N GLN A 550 -14.24 4.89 -9.00
CA GLN A 550 -14.66 3.50 -8.87
C GLN A 550 -15.26 2.96 -10.19
N ALA A 551 -16.08 3.74 -10.85
CA ALA A 551 -16.65 3.32 -12.13
C ALA A 551 -15.56 3.13 -13.21
N ALA A 552 -14.62 4.06 -13.31
CA ALA A 552 -13.53 3.98 -14.29
C ALA A 552 -12.59 2.80 -14.01
N THR A 553 -12.22 2.59 -12.73
CA THR A 553 -11.34 1.50 -12.34
C THR A 553 -11.99 0.13 -12.43
N ARG A 554 -13.29 -0.01 -12.10
CA ARG A 554 -14.05 -1.24 -12.31
C ARG A 554 -14.19 -1.57 -13.80
N ALA A 555 -14.44 -0.57 -14.63
CA ALA A 555 -14.45 -0.77 -16.08
C ALA A 555 -13.07 -1.23 -16.60
N LEU A 556 -11.98 -0.62 -16.10
CA LEU A 556 -10.61 -1.02 -16.40
C LEU A 556 -10.33 -2.46 -15.96
N ASP A 557 -10.69 -2.83 -14.74
CA ASP A 557 -10.51 -4.17 -14.19
C ASP A 557 -11.23 -5.24 -15.03
N ARG A 558 -12.47 -4.97 -15.48
CA ARG A 558 -13.19 -5.85 -16.41
C ARG A 558 -12.41 -6.13 -17.69
N VAL A 559 -11.83 -5.07 -18.27
CA VAL A 559 -11.03 -5.19 -19.50
C VAL A 559 -9.76 -5.98 -19.22
N LEU A 560 -9.02 -5.67 -18.13
CA LEU A 560 -7.77 -6.33 -17.79
C LEU A 560 -7.96 -7.83 -17.53
N ILE A 561 -8.94 -8.20 -16.70
CA ILE A 561 -9.22 -9.60 -16.34
C ILE A 561 -9.67 -10.41 -17.56
N ASN A 562 -10.62 -9.89 -18.37
CA ASN A 562 -11.12 -10.63 -19.54
C ASN A 562 -10.16 -10.59 -20.74
N SER A 563 -9.07 -9.84 -20.65
CA SER A 563 -7.97 -9.88 -21.64
C SER A 563 -6.90 -10.91 -21.32
N TYR A 564 -6.91 -11.49 -20.12
CA TYR A 564 -5.99 -12.57 -19.69
C TYR A 564 -4.51 -12.17 -19.87
N TYR A 565 -4.10 -10.98 -19.46
CA TYR A 565 -2.70 -10.54 -19.57
C TYR A 565 -1.75 -11.29 -18.64
N LEU A 566 -2.29 -11.92 -17.61
CA LEU A 566 -1.60 -12.82 -16.71
C LEU A 566 -2.51 -13.99 -16.30
N VAL A 567 -1.90 -15.05 -15.82
CA VAL A 567 -2.61 -16.15 -15.12
C VAL A 567 -2.75 -15.74 -13.66
N PRO A 568 -3.96 -15.40 -13.16
CA PRO A 568 -4.12 -14.99 -11.76
C PRO A 568 -3.75 -16.13 -10.82
N GLU A 569 -2.97 -15.83 -9.78
CA GLU A 569 -2.54 -16.78 -8.78
C GLU A 569 -3.35 -16.64 -7.49
N TYR A 570 -2.76 -16.13 -6.43
CA TYR A 570 -3.37 -16.11 -5.11
C TYR A 570 -2.81 -14.98 -4.24
N TYR A 571 -3.51 -14.70 -3.14
CA TYR A 571 -3.03 -13.82 -2.08
C TYR A 571 -3.41 -14.33 -0.70
N ALA A 572 -2.69 -13.89 0.35
CA ALA A 572 -3.08 -14.15 1.72
C ALA A 572 -4.22 -13.20 2.12
N PRO A 573 -5.36 -13.71 2.66
CA PRO A 573 -6.53 -12.88 2.94
C PRO A 573 -6.43 -12.06 4.22
N GLY A 574 -5.25 -11.97 4.84
CA GLY A 574 -5.03 -11.23 6.07
C GLY A 574 -3.67 -11.51 6.71
N ALA A 575 -3.38 -10.74 7.76
CA ALA A 575 -2.19 -10.88 8.58
C ALA A 575 -2.27 -12.10 9.50
N ARG A 576 -1.22 -12.91 9.50
CA ARG A 576 -1.04 -14.02 10.44
C ARG A 576 -0.10 -13.58 11.54
N ILE A 577 -0.62 -13.38 12.74
CA ILE A 577 0.17 -12.89 13.88
C ILE A 577 0.12 -13.92 15.00
N GLY A 578 1.32 -14.44 15.36
CA GLY A 578 1.51 -15.19 16.60
C GLY A 578 1.74 -14.21 17.74
N TYR A 579 1.06 -14.37 18.88
CA TYR A 579 1.18 -13.40 19.97
C TYR A 579 0.98 -14.03 21.35
N LYS A 580 1.57 -13.40 22.38
CA LYS A 580 1.31 -13.72 23.79
C LYS A 580 -0.07 -13.23 24.20
N THR A 581 -0.78 -14.01 25.02
CA THR A 581 -2.11 -13.64 25.53
C THR A 581 -2.09 -12.50 26.53
N THR A 582 -0.90 -12.08 26.96
CA THR A 582 -0.66 -10.86 27.74
C THR A 582 -0.77 -9.58 26.91
N LEU A 583 -0.82 -9.69 25.59
CA LEU A 583 -1.10 -8.59 24.68
C LEU A 583 -2.61 -8.45 24.45
N GLY A 584 -3.06 -7.20 24.31
CA GLY A 584 -4.37 -6.80 23.85
C GLY A 584 -4.27 -5.97 22.58
N PHE A 585 -5.37 -5.88 21.85
CA PHE A 585 -5.51 -5.04 20.66
C PHE A 585 -6.94 -4.49 20.61
N PRO A 586 -7.17 -3.39 19.87
CA PRO A 586 -8.51 -2.82 19.70
C PRO A 586 -9.48 -3.82 19.06
N ASP A 587 -10.76 -3.70 19.39
CA ASP A 587 -11.81 -4.57 18.83
C ASP A 587 -12.05 -4.32 17.34
N VAL A 588 -11.78 -3.10 16.87
CA VAL A 588 -11.86 -2.72 15.45
C VAL A 588 -10.48 -2.83 14.82
N VAL A 589 -10.39 -3.65 13.78
CA VAL A 589 -9.20 -3.74 12.92
C VAL A 589 -9.36 -2.71 11.79
N PRO A 590 -8.38 -1.87 11.52
CA PRO A 590 -8.48 -0.88 10.45
C PRO A 590 -8.55 -1.54 9.07
N ALA A 591 -9.11 -0.83 8.09
CA ALA A 591 -9.31 -1.37 6.74
C ALA A 591 -8.02 -1.46 5.91
N SER A 592 -6.99 -0.67 6.24
CA SER A 592 -5.70 -0.67 5.55
C SER A 592 -4.58 -0.38 6.53
N TYR A 593 -3.68 -1.32 6.75
CA TYR A 593 -2.60 -1.18 7.72
C TYR A 593 -1.40 -2.07 7.37
N GLY A 594 -0.20 -1.63 7.82
CA GLY A 594 0.96 -2.50 7.91
C GLY A 594 0.81 -3.44 9.13
N TYR A 595 1.13 -4.70 8.98
CA TYR A 595 0.90 -5.69 10.06
C TYR A 595 1.74 -5.38 11.30
N GLU A 596 3.01 -5.08 11.10
CA GLU A 596 3.94 -4.70 12.15
C GLU A 596 3.54 -3.36 12.76
N ASP A 597 3.22 -2.37 11.91
CA ASP A 597 2.84 -1.03 12.33
C ASP A 597 1.59 -1.06 13.22
N TRP A 598 0.63 -1.94 12.92
CA TRP A 598 -0.57 -2.09 13.74
C TRP A 598 -0.26 -2.64 15.13
N VAL A 599 0.59 -3.68 15.23
CA VAL A 599 1.05 -4.23 16.52
C VAL A 599 1.79 -3.17 17.33
N ILE A 600 2.68 -2.42 16.70
CA ILE A 600 3.52 -1.43 17.36
C ILE A 600 2.71 -0.21 17.81
N SER A 601 1.79 0.25 16.95
CA SER A 601 1.08 1.52 17.18
C SER A 601 -0.17 1.39 18.03
N TYR A 602 -0.90 0.26 17.94
CA TYR A 602 -2.24 0.15 18.55
C TYR A 602 -2.41 -0.97 19.56
N TRP A 603 -1.49 -1.97 19.61
CA TRP A 603 -1.58 -3.00 20.63
C TRP A 603 -1.07 -2.49 21.98
N PHE A 604 -1.44 -3.21 23.05
CA PHE A 604 -1.14 -2.82 24.43
C PHE A 604 -0.93 -4.03 25.35
N ALA A 605 -0.32 -3.81 26.50
CA ALA A 605 -0.22 -4.83 27.56
C ALA A 605 -1.55 -4.99 28.29
N ARG A 606 -2.08 -6.22 28.39
CA ARG A 606 -3.26 -6.54 29.19
C ARG A 606 -2.93 -6.49 30.67
N ARG A 607 -3.93 -6.19 31.50
CA ARG A 607 -3.81 -6.37 32.95
C ARG A 607 -3.59 -7.84 33.28
N PRO A 608 -2.69 -8.20 34.22
CA PRO A 608 -2.62 -9.54 34.75
C PRO A 608 -4.01 -9.98 35.23
N ARG A 609 -4.43 -11.21 34.90
CA ARG A 609 -5.63 -11.80 35.49
C ARG A 609 -5.40 -11.97 37.00
N GLY A 610 -5.84 -11.00 37.82
CA GLY A 610 -5.66 -11.01 39.28
C GLY A 610 -6.07 -9.71 39.94
N ASP A 611 -5.99 -8.57 39.24
CA ASP A 611 -6.38 -7.24 39.75
C ASP A 611 -7.84 -6.88 39.37
N ALA A 612 -8.78 -7.82 39.47
CA ALA A 612 -10.18 -7.45 39.62
C ALA A 612 -10.26 -6.75 40.99
N ALA A 613 -10.32 -5.42 40.98
CA ALA A 613 -10.58 -4.64 42.16
C ALA A 613 -11.75 -5.27 42.91
N THR A 614 -11.54 -5.66 44.15
CA THR A 614 -12.54 -5.86 45.16
C THR A 614 -13.33 -4.54 45.26
N ALA A 615 -14.33 -4.39 44.41
CA ALA A 615 -15.35 -3.37 44.61
C ALA A 615 -16.05 -3.79 45.91
N THR A 616 -15.64 -3.17 46.99
CA THR A 616 -16.34 -3.21 48.28
C THR A 616 -17.73 -2.65 48.03
N VAL A 617 -18.71 -3.52 47.86
CA VAL A 617 -20.13 -3.17 47.94
C VAL A 617 -20.37 -2.78 49.40
N THR A 618 -20.28 -1.49 49.71
CA THR A 618 -20.78 -0.94 50.96
C THR A 618 -22.30 -0.94 50.85
N SER A 619 -22.91 -1.99 51.42
CA SER A 619 -24.34 -2.04 51.70
C SER A 619 -24.64 -0.88 52.66
N ALA A 620 -25.27 0.19 52.18
CA ALA A 620 -25.98 1.11 53.02
C ALA A 620 -27.38 0.55 53.30
N ALA A 621 -27.51 -0.09 54.47
CA ALA A 621 -28.81 -0.27 55.09
C ALA A 621 -29.22 1.05 55.72
N HIS A 622 -30.30 1.66 55.22
CA HIS A 622 -31.39 2.25 56.04
C HIS A 622 -32.50 2.74 55.11
#